data_21af1f4a3453337e8dc2be47b9068b42
#
_entry.id   21af1f4a3453337e8dc2be47b9068b42
#
_cell.length_a   1.000
_cell.length_b   1.000
_cell.length_c   1.000
_cell.angle_alpha   90.00
_cell.angle_beta   90.00
_cell.angle_gamma   90.00
#
_symmetry.space_group_name_H-M   'P 1'
#
loop_
_entity.id
_entity.type
_entity.pdbx_description
1 polymer ?
#
loop_
_entity_poly.entity_id
_entity_poly.type
_entity_poly.pdbx_seq_one_letter_code
_entity_poly.pdbx_strand_id
1 'polypeptide(L)'
;MKTPEFNLLDEKWIQVLKNDCSEELVSLTEVLIHAHEYRDLSGDTPEQDMAVLRLLLAVLHTVFSRMDQDGHVDKIDSPVKARKRWRALWEKGYFQEKVIHTYLEPLHERFWLFHDQYPFWQISQAAVGTEYTAAKLNGELSESGNKVRLFPLCNGIRKQEMEYAQAARWLLYVNAYDDTSSKPKGKGLPSPGVGWLGKLGLIEAVGENLFQTLLLNLTLLKDGRNLWEGENRPIWEREPDKAERQEIAVPDNQAELLTLQSRRLLLKRDHDKVVGYYLLGGDFFDKNLAYAEQMTVWRQVKEKDRTFFTPRRHDPSRQMWRDFGNIFVDQGENVRKPGIVSWYDTIAMEMHWKKKAIRFRIVSVQYGDKDFFVNDTFSDSLTFQGELLLQMSRSWQTGILNEIRKCDESAEAVGSLVV
;
A
#
# COMPACT_ATOMS: atom_id res chain seq x y z
N MET A 1 -26.50 -14.97 -17.80
CA MET A 1 -25.35 -14.20 -17.28
C MET A 1 -25.79 -12.75 -17.18
N LYS A 2 -25.46 -12.08 -16.06
CA LYS A 2 -25.69 -10.64 -15.96
C LYS A 2 -24.66 -9.92 -16.80
N THR A 3 -25.02 -8.80 -17.42
CA THR A 3 -24.07 -7.96 -18.16
C THR A 3 -23.02 -7.43 -17.19
N PRO A 4 -21.70 -7.52 -17.51
CA PRO A 4 -20.66 -6.87 -16.72
C PRO A 4 -20.92 -5.38 -16.57
N GLU A 5 -20.54 -4.80 -15.43
CA GLU A 5 -20.87 -3.42 -15.12
C GLU A 5 -19.72 -2.75 -14.35
N PHE A 6 -19.39 -1.53 -14.73
CA PHE A 6 -18.36 -0.66 -14.17
C PHE A 6 -16.94 -1.23 -14.33
N ASN A 7 -16.35 -0.98 -15.50
CA ASN A 7 -14.96 -1.39 -15.77
C ASN A 7 -13.98 -0.37 -15.21
N LEU A 8 -13.07 -0.81 -14.35
CA LEU A 8 -12.12 0.05 -13.64
C LEU A 8 -11.01 0.61 -14.53
N LEU A 9 -10.81 0.07 -15.74
CA LEU A 9 -9.89 0.63 -16.73
C LEU A 9 -10.47 1.87 -17.41
N ASP A 10 -11.79 1.94 -17.54
CA ASP A 10 -12.50 2.95 -18.33
C ASP A 10 -13.28 3.94 -17.48
N GLU A 11 -13.94 3.44 -16.42
CA GLU A 11 -14.80 4.24 -15.56
C GLU A 11 -13.99 5.03 -14.53
N LYS A 12 -14.46 6.23 -14.19
CA LYS A 12 -13.78 7.14 -13.28
C LYS A 12 -14.03 6.76 -11.83
N TRP A 13 -12.98 6.38 -11.09
CA TRP A 13 -13.11 5.93 -9.69
C TRP A 13 -11.93 6.29 -8.79
N ILE A 14 -10.74 6.56 -9.34
CA ILE A 14 -9.55 6.99 -8.57
C ILE A 14 -9.60 8.50 -8.44
N GLN A 15 -9.56 9.00 -7.22
CA GLN A 15 -9.53 10.43 -6.95
C GLN A 15 -8.10 10.94 -6.91
N VAL A 16 -7.82 11.99 -7.69
CA VAL A 16 -6.51 12.61 -7.82
C VAL A 16 -6.57 14.09 -7.48
N LEU A 17 -5.49 14.62 -6.92
CA LEU A 17 -5.27 16.03 -6.68
C LEU A 17 -4.49 16.60 -7.87
N LYS A 18 -5.01 17.67 -8.48
CA LYS A 18 -4.34 18.38 -9.57
C LYS A 18 -3.40 19.45 -9.03
N ASN A 19 -2.56 20.01 -9.90
CA ASN A 19 -1.61 21.04 -9.52
C ASN A 19 -2.27 22.36 -9.08
N ASP A 20 -3.50 22.63 -9.50
CA ASP A 20 -4.31 23.77 -9.07
C ASP A 20 -5.08 23.51 -7.76
N CYS A 21 -4.82 22.39 -7.10
CA CYS A 21 -5.50 21.92 -5.89
C CYS A 21 -6.97 21.55 -6.10
N SER A 22 -7.45 21.40 -7.33
CA SER A 22 -8.74 20.78 -7.61
C SER A 22 -8.63 19.26 -7.59
N GLU A 23 -9.74 18.59 -7.30
CA GLU A 23 -9.85 17.14 -7.29
C GLU A 23 -10.60 16.66 -8.54
N GLU A 24 -10.22 15.49 -9.04
CA GLU A 24 -10.86 14.86 -10.19
C GLU A 24 -10.90 13.35 -9.99
N LEU A 25 -11.98 12.71 -10.49
CA LEU A 25 -12.05 11.26 -10.62
C LEU A 25 -11.55 10.85 -11.99
N VAL A 26 -10.67 9.87 -12.03
CA VAL A 26 -10.07 9.32 -13.24
C VAL A 26 -10.12 7.79 -13.25
N SER A 27 -9.99 7.16 -14.42
CA SER A 27 -9.91 5.71 -14.52
C SER A 27 -8.51 5.19 -14.15
N LEU A 28 -8.36 3.87 -14.03
CA LEU A 28 -7.05 3.27 -13.78
C LEU A 28 -6.09 3.50 -14.95
N THR A 29 -6.58 3.50 -16.17
CA THR A 29 -5.77 3.80 -17.35
C THR A 29 -5.35 5.27 -17.38
N GLU A 30 -6.30 6.18 -17.16
CA GLU A 30 -6.04 7.64 -17.14
C GLU A 30 -5.04 8.03 -16.05
N VAL A 31 -5.18 7.51 -14.81
CA VAL A 31 -4.26 7.88 -13.73
C VAL A 31 -2.82 7.49 -14.02
N LEU A 32 -2.57 6.39 -14.74
CA LEU A 32 -1.22 5.99 -15.12
C LEU A 32 -0.67 6.83 -16.28
N ILE A 33 -1.46 7.05 -17.32
CA ILE A 33 -1.03 7.79 -18.50
C ILE A 33 -0.75 9.26 -18.14
N HIS A 34 -1.60 9.87 -17.33
CA HIS A 34 -1.51 11.27 -16.94
C HIS A 34 -0.90 11.49 -15.53
N ALA A 35 -0.22 10.50 -14.97
CA ALA A 35 0.37 10.59 -13.63
C ALA A 35 1.28 11.82 -13.42
N HIS A 36 1.92 12.30 -14.48
CA HIS A 36 2.80 13.49 -14.46
C HIS A 36 2.03 14.81 -14.35
N GLU A 37 0.73 14.82 -14.60
CA GLU A 37 -0.14 15.99 -14.53
C GLU A 37 -0.82 16.11 -13.15
N TYR A 38 -0.86 15.02 -12.37
CA TYR A 38 -1.46 14.99 -11.04
C TYR A 38 -0.40 15.21 -9.97
N ARG A 39 -0.77 15.96 -8.94
CA ARG A 39 0.10 16.20 -7.79
C ARG A 39 0.21 14.97 -6.89
N ASP A 40 -0.92 14.34 -6.55
CA ASP A 40 -1.00 13.19 -5.66
C ASP A 40 -2.34 12.46 -5.84
N LEU A 41 -2.51 11.32 -5.17
CA LEU A 41 -3.83 10.76 -4.89
C LEU A 41 -4.55 11.62 -3.86
N SER A 42 -5.88 11.59 -3.87
CA SER A 42 -6.73 12.43 -3.01
C SER A 42 -8.03 11.71 -2.65
N GLY A 43 -7.93 10.44 -2.29
CA GLY A 43 -9.08 9.64 -1.86
C GLY A 43 -9.67 10.09 -0.53
N ASP A 44 -10.59 9.29 0.00
CA ASP A 44 -11.33 9.65 1.21
C ASP A 44 -10.40 9.69 2.46
N THR A 45 -9.31 8.88 2.46
CA THR A 45 -8.31 8.86 3.54
C THR A 45 -6.92 8.48 3.02
N PRO A 46 -5.82 8.88 3.71
CA PRO A 46 -4.45 8.51 3.32
C PRO A 46 -4.22 6.98 3.24
N GLU A 47 -4.92 6.20 4.05
CA GLU A 47 -4.82 4.74 4.05
C GLU A 47 -5.49 4.14 2.81
N GLN A 48 -6.59 4.74 2.36
CA GLN A 48 -7.24 4.35 1.10
C GLN A 48 -6.32 4.67 -0.07
N ASP A 49 -5.68 5.84 -0.07
CA ASP A 49 -4.70 6.24 -1.09
C ASP A 49 -3.51 5.28 -1.13
N MET A 50 -3.02 4.84 0.02
CA MET A 50 -1.95 3.83 0.09
C MET A 50 -2.39 2.50 -0.53
N ALA A 51 -3.63 2.07 -0.35
CA ALA A 51 -4.13 0.85 -0.97
C ALA A 51 -4.24 1.00 -2.50
N VAL A 52 -4.70 2.16 -2.98
CA VAL A 52 -4.75 2.49 -4.42
C VAL A 52 -3.33 2.60 -5.00
N LEU A 53 -2.40 3.30 -4.32
CA LEU A 53 -1.00 3.41 -4.73
C LEU A 53 -0.37 2.02 -4.96
N ARG A 54 -0.62 1.09 -4.06
CA ARG A 54 -0.09 -0.29 -4.17
C ARG A 54 -0.69 -1.04 -5.37
N LEU A 55 -1.94 -0.81 -5.71
CA LEU A 55 -2.54 -1.33 -6.94
C LEU A 55 -1.83 -0.78 -8.19
N LEU A 56 -1.62 0.54 -8.25
CA LEU A 56 -0.91 1.18 -9.37
C LEU A 56 0.53 0.66 -9.48
N LEU A 57 1.22 0.51 -8.34
CA LEU A 57 2.55 -0.08 -8.30
C LEU A 57 2.58 -1.53 -8.78
N ALA A 58 1.56 -2.34 -8.49
CA ALA A 58 1.48 -3.72 -9.00
C ALA A 58 1.38 -3.76 -10.53
N VAL A 59 0.62 -2.84 -11.14
CA VAL A 59 0.59 -2.67 -12.61
C VAL A 59 1.99 -2.31 -13.11
N LEU A 60 2.61 -1.28 -12.55
CA LEU A 60 3.91 -0.78 -13.03
C LEU A 60 5.05 -1.79 -12.82
N HIS A 61 5.06 -2.53 -11.70
CA HIS A 61 6.02 -3.62 -11.48
C HIS A 61 5.87 -4.70 -12.56
N THR A 62 4.64 -5.05 -12.91
CA THR A 62 4.39 -6.06 -13.95
C THR A 62 4.84 -5.56 -15.32
N VAL A 63 4.44 -4.35 -15.69
CA VAL A 63 4.80 -3.74 -16.98
C VAL A 63 6.31 -3.61 -17.10
N PHE A 64 6.96 -2.91 -16.19
CA PHE A 64 8.37 -2.53 -16.33
C PHE A 64 9.38 -3.59 -15.88
N SER A 65 8.94 -4.71 -15.36
CA SER A 65 9.79 -5.89 -15.26
C SER A 65 9.93 -6.64 -16.58
N ARG A 66 8.95 -6.49 -17.49
CA ARG A 66 8.83 -7.24 -18.76
C ARG A 66 9.15 -6.41 -19.98
N MET A 67 8.88 -5.10 -19.94
CA MET A 67 9.04 -4.17 -21.07
C MET A 67 9.92 -2.99 -20.69
N ASP A 68 10.54 -2.37 -21.68
CA ASP A 68 11.24 -1.10 -21.52
C ASP A 68 10.26 0.08 -21.49
N GLN A 69 10.80 1.30 -21.35
CA GLN A 69 10.03 2.55 -21.33
C GLN A 69 9.32 2.88 -22.68
N ASP A 70 9.65 2.18 -23.74
CA ASP A 70 9.10 2.34 -25.09
C ASP A 70 8.19 1.16 -25.51
N GLY A 71 8.04 0.16 -24.63
CA GLY A 71 7.16 -0.99 -24.80
C GLY A 71 7.80 -2.17 -25.55
N HIS A 72 9.10 -2.18 -25.75
CA HIS A 72 9.79 -3.36 -26.28
C HIS A 72 9.91 -4.40 -25.17
N VAL A 73 9.71 -5.66 -25.52
CA VAL A 73 9.91 -6.77 -24.59
C VAL A 73 11.40 -6.84 -24.20
N ASP A 74 11.67 -6.56 -22.95
CA ASP A 74 13.02 -6.46 -22.41
C ASP A 74 13.03 -6.78 -20.91
N LYS A 75 13.01 -8.07 -20.56
CA LYS A 75 12.97 -8.55 -19.18
C LYS A 75 14.19 -8.08 -18.37
N ILE A 76 13.96 -7.68 -17.13
CA ILE A 76 15.03 -7.35 -16.19
C ILE A 76 15.72 -8.63 -15.73
N ASP A 77 17.02 -8.76 -16.05
CA ASP A 77 17.89 -9.92 -15.78
C ASP A 77 19.13 -9.58 -14.95
N SER A 78 19.34 -8.31 -14.66
CA SER A 78 20.48 -7.84 -13.89
C SER A 78 20.18 -6.55 -13.11
N PRO A 79 20.85 -6.31 -11.98
CA PRO A 79 20.69 -5.07 -11.21
C PRO A 79 21.06 -3.81 -12.02
N VAL A 80 22.00 -3.92 -12.94
CA VAL A 80 22.39 -2.81 -13.82
C VAL A 80 21.24 -2.45 -14.76
N LYS A 81 20.58 -3.46 -15.33
CA LYS A 81 19.42 -3.26 -16.24
C LYS A 81 18.24 -2.67 -15.49
N ALA A 82 17.97 -3.11 -14.26
CA ALA A 82 16.92 -2.54 -13.41
C ALA A 82 17.13 -1.04 -13.17
N ARG A 83 18.35 -0.62 -12.80
CA ARG A 83 18.68 0.80 -12.60
C ARG A 83 18.58 1.61 -13.90
N LYS A 84 19.09 1.10 -15.02
CA LYS A 84 18.98 1.74 -16.33
C LYS A 84 17.51 1.91 -16.76
N ARG A 85 16.66 0.89 -16.54
CA ARG A 85 15.23 0.94 -16.80
C ARG A 85 14.56 2.05 -15.99
N TRP A 86 14.81 2.06 -14.69
CA TRP A 86 14.25 3.09 -13.80
C TRP A 86 14.71 4.49 -14.22
N ARG A 87 16.01 4.66 -14.52
CA ARG A 87 16.56 5.93 -14.99
C ARG A 87 15.92 6.41 -16.30
N ALA A 88 15.75 5.51 -17.27
CA ALA A 88 15.12 5.84 -18.55
C ALA A 88 13.66 6.29 -18.38
N LEU A 89 12.90 5.65 -17.46
CA LEU A 89 11.55 6.07 -17.09
C LEU A 89 11.57 7.47 -16.44
N TRP A 90 12.48 7.71 -15.52
CA TRP A 90 12.61 8.99 -14.84
C TRP A 90 12.95 10.12 -15.81
N GLU A 91 13.92 9.93 -16.68
CA GLU A 91 14.35 10.89 -17.71
C GLU A 91 13.23 11.18 -18.74
N LYS A 92 12.36 10.20 -19.00
CA LYS A 92 11.20 10.38 -19.88
C LYS A 92 10.14 11.28 -19.26
N GLY A 93 9.93 11.23 -17.96
CA GLY A 93 9.03 12.12 -17.21
C GLY A 93 7.55 11.76 -17.25
N TYR A 94 7.15 10.69 -17.94
CA TYR A 94 5.78 10.18 -18.04
C TYR A 94 5.77 8.70 -18.43
N PHE A 95 4.65 8.00 -18.17
CA PHE A 95 4.43 6.66 -18.73
C PHE A 95 3.82 6.75 -20.11
N GLN A 96 4.40 6.05 -21.07
CA GLN A 96 3.87 6.04 -22.42
C GLN A 96 2.50 5.36 -22.47
N GLU A 97 1.51 6.05 -23.03
CA GLU A 97 0.15 5.56 -23.25
C GLU A 97 0.14 4.19 -23.92
N LYS A 98 0.86 4.05 -25.04
CA LYS A 98 0.98 2.78 -25.76
C LYS A 98 1.46 1.63 -24.88
N VAL A 99 2.39 1.86 -23.96
CA VAL A 99 2.94 0.81 -23.08
C VAL A 99 1.90 0.34 -22.08
N ILE A 100 1.17 1.29 -21.49
CA ILE A 100 0.09 1.01 -20.53
C ILE A 100 -1.05 0.26 -21.21
N HIS A 101 -1.51 0.74 -22.35
CA HIS A 101 -2.57 0.08 -23.14
C HIS A 101 -2.16 -1.32 -23.58
N THR A 102 -0.94 -1.51 -24.11
CA THR A 102 -0.45 -2.85 -24.52
C THR A 102 -0.57 -3.88 -23.41
N TYR A 103 -0.38 -3.45 -22.15
CA TYR A 103 -0.52 -4.33 -21.01
C TYR A 103 -1.97 -4.50 -20.55
N LEU A 104 -2.73 -3.41 -20.42
CA LEU A 104 -4.06 -3.43 -19.77
C LEU A 104 -5.19 -3.90 -20.69
N GLU A 105 -5.19 -3.54 -21.97
CA GLU A 105 -6.26 -3.89 -22.91
C GLU A 105 -6.55 -5.39 -23.02
N PRO A 106 -5.54 -6.29 -23.12
CA PRO A 106 -5.79 -7.72 -23.15
C PRO A 106 -6.42 -8.27 -21.87
N LEU A 107 -6.33 -7.52 -20.80
CA LEU A 107 -6.83 -7.88 -19.47
C LEU A 107 -8.15 -7.21 -19.11
N HIS A 108 -8.76 -6.48 -20.02
CA HIS A 108 -9.98 -5.68 -19.81
C HIS A 108 -11.08 -6.46 -19.07
N GLU A 109 -11.33 -7.71 -19.44
CA GLU A 109 -12.33 -8.58 -18.81
C GLU A 109 -12.05 -8.90 -17.33
N ARG A 110 -10.86 -8.60 -16.84
CA ARG A 110 -10.45 -8.83 -15.45
C ARG A 110 -10.66 -7.62 -14.53
N PHE A 111 -11.13 -6.49 -15.08
CA PHE A 111 -11.26 -5.23 -14.36
C PHE A 111 -12.71 -4.76 -14.17
N TRP A 112 -13.68 -5.61 -14.41
CA TRP A 112 -15.08 -5.32 -14.10
C TRP A 112 -15.35 -5.39 -12.60
N LEU A 113 -15.87 -4.32 -12.01
CA LEU A 113 -16.27 -4.31 -10.59
C LEU A 113 -17.36 -5.34 -10.32
N PHE A 114 -18.30 -5.49 -11.26
CA PHE A 114 -19.35 -6.51 -11.24
C PHE A 114 -19.25 -7.39 -12.48
N HIS A 115 -18.91 -8.65 -12.26
CA HIS A 115 -18.81 -9.67 -13.28
C HIS A 115 -19.19 -11.03 -12.67
N ASP A 116 -19.85 -11.88 -13.43
CA ASP A 116 -20.33 -13.18 -12.90
C ASP A 116 -19.17 -14.13 -12.52
N GLN A 117 -18.08 -14.13 -13.31
CA GLN A 117 -16.95 -15.04 -13.15
C GLN A 117 -15.71 -14.38 -12.54
N TYR A 118 -15.41 -13.15 -12.93
CA TYR A 118 -14.17 -12.44 -12.61
C TYR A 118 -14.43 -11.04 -12.03
N PRO A 119 -15.20 -10.90 -10.94
CA PRO A 119 -15.40 -9.59 -10.35
C PRO A 119 -14.07 -9.11 -9.76
N PHE A 120 -13.66 -7.90 -10.13
CA PHE A 120 -12.37 -7.33 -9.74
C PHE A 120 -12.19 -7.33 -8.22
N TRP A 121 -11.10 -7.91 -7.76
CA TRP A 121 -10.74 -8.01 -6.33
C TRP A 121 -11.76 -8.75 -5.45
N GLN A 122 -12.67 -9.48 -6.04
CA GLN A 122 -13.80 -10.15 -5.39
C GLN A 122 -13.88 -11.62 -5.77
N ILE A 123 -14.62 -12.37 -5.00
CA ILE A 123 -14.86 -13.80 -5.22
C ILE A 123 -16.33 -14.09 -5.00
N SER A 124 -17.03 -14.58 -6.02
CA SER A 124 -18.47 -14.89 -5.95
C SER A 124 -18.83 -15.85 -4.81
N GLN A 125 -17.95 -16.80 -4.49
CA GLN A 125 -18.16 -17.75 -3.39
C GLN A 125 -18.08 -17.09 -2.00
N ALA A 126 -17.60 -15.83 -1.87
CA ALA A 126 -17.59 -15.13 -0.58
C ALA A 126 -19.00 -14.82 -0.05
N ALA A 127 -20.05 -15.03 -0.83
CA ALA A 127 -21.44 -14.90 -0.40
C ALA A 127 -21.83 -15.78 0.81
N VAL A 128 -21.04 -16.83 1.14
CA VAL A 128 -21.22 -17.64 2.36
C VAL A 128 -20.55 -17.01 3.59
N GLY A 129 -19.88 -15.89 3.43
CA GLY A 129 -19.19 -15.17 4.49
C GLY A 129 -20.10 -14.38 5.41
N THR A 130 -19.48 -13.62 6.30
CA THR A 130 -20.23 -12.68 7.16
C THR A 130 -20.71 -11.49 6.33
N GLU A 131 -22.00 -11.19 6.41
CA GLU A 131 -22.60 -10.04 5.74
C GLU A 131 -22.41 -8.78 6.58
N TYR A 132 -21.98 -7.70 5.93
CA TYR A 132 -21.85 -6.37 6.50
C TYR A 132 -22.59 -5.33 5.65
N THR A 133 -23.10 -4.29 6.31
CA THR A 133 -23.72 -3.15 5.63
C THR A 133 -22.67 -2.22 5.05
N ALA A 134 -23.09 -1.33 4.14
CA ALA A 134 -22.25 -0.27 3.60
C ALA A 134 -21.64 0.63 4.68
N ALA A 135 -22.31 0.82 5.82
CA ALA A 135 -21.78 1.62 6.94
C ALA A 135 -20.45 1.10 7.51
N LYS A 136 -20.15 -0.21 7.37
CA LYS A 136 -18.84 -0.75 7.76
C LYS A 136 -17.80 -0.60 6.66
N LEU A 137 -18.19 -0.51 5.40
CA LEU A 137 -17.32 -0.28 4.27
C LEU A 137 -17.05 1.22 4.07
N ASN A 138 -18.09 2.03 4.27
CA ASN A 138 -18.13 3.45 3.93
C ASN A 138 -17.69 4.32 5.10
N GLY A 139 -16.46 4.70 5.11
CA GLY A 139 -15.96 5.66 6.07
C GLY A 139 -14.61 5.28 6.67
N GLU A 140 -13.93 6.29 7.12
CA GLU A 140 -12.62 6.24 7.76
C GLU A 140 -12.57 5.23 8.90
N LEU A 141 -13.63 5.19 9.69
CA LEU A 141 -13.73 4.33 10.85
C LEU A 141 -14.98 3.46 10.73
N SER A 142 -14.79 2.15 10.76
CA SER A 142 -15.90 1.21 10.66
C SER A 142 -16.91 1.39 11.78
N GLU A 143 -18.19 1.37 11.41
CA GLU A 143 -19.29 1.45 12.33
C GLU A 143 -20.09 0.14 12.41
N SER A 144 -20.72 -0.08 13.54
CA SER A 144 -21.70 -1.16 13.75
C SER A 144 -22.86 -0.65 14.58
N GLY A 145 -23.94 -1.44 14.65
CA GLY A 145 -25.10 -1.09 15.49
C GLY A 145 -24.76 -0.78 16.95
N ASN A 146 -23.65 -1.33 17.46
CA ASN A 146 -23.18 -1.15 18.83
C ASN A 146 -22.07 -0.09 18.97
N LYS A 147 -21.58 0.46 17.86
CA LYS A 147 -20.49 1.44 17.81
C LYS A 147 -20.82 2.52 16.80
N VAL A 148 -21.77 3.37 17.16
CA VAL A 148 -22.18 4.51 16.36
C VAL A 148 -21.21 5.67 16.63
N ARG A 149 -20.71 6.29 15.57
CA ARG A 149 -19.84 7.48 15.67
C ARG A 149 -20.66 8.72 15.94
N LEU A 150 -20.17 9.57 16.84
CA LEU A 150 -20.79 10.89 17.10
C LEU A 150 -20.67 11.82 15.91
N PHE A 151 -19.55 11.77 15.20
CA PHE A 151 -19.27 12.60 14.03
C PHE A 151 -18.84 11.70 12.87
N PRO A 152 -19.78 10.99 12.21
CA PRO A 152 -19.46 10.17 11.06
C PRO A 152 -19.23 11.04 9.82
N LEU A 153 -18.37 10.59 8.92
CA LEU A 153 -18.16 11.23 7.60
C LEU A 153 -19.43 11.22 6.75
N CYS A 154 -20.22 10.15 6.85
CA CYS A 154 -21.46 9.97 6.12
C CYS A 154 -22.65 9.86 7.05
N ASN A 155 -23.76 10.51 6.69
CA ASN A 155 -25.02 10.52 7.45
C ASN A 155 -26.20 10.07 6.60
N GLY A 156 -27.26 9.57 7.26
CA GLY A 156 -28.51 9.18 6.61
C GLY A 156 -28.30 8.11 5.54
N ILE A 157 -28.88 8.30 4.37
CA ILE A 157 -28.83 7.34 3.26
C ILE A 157 -27.39 7.16 2.73
N ARG A 158 -26.58 8.21 2.73
CA ARG A 158 -25.16 8.13 2.30
C ARG A 158 -24.32 7.18 3.15
N LYS A 159 -24.75 6.85 4.35
CA LYS A 159 -24.11 5.89 5.22
C LYS A 159 -24.47 4.45 4.83
N GLN A 160 -25.64 4.24 4.25
CA GLN A 160 -26.21 2.92 3.96
C GLN A 160 -25.94 2.43 2.53
N GLU A 161 -25.54 3.33 1.66
CA GLU A 161 -25.23 3.05 0.26
C GLU A 161 -24.07 3.90 -0.23
N MET A 162 -23.42 3.45 -1.30
CA MET A 162 -22.33 4.18 -1.95
C MET A 162 -22.33 3.99 -3.46
N GLU A 163 -21.74 4.95 -4.17
CA GLU A 163 -21.49 4.87 -5.59
C GLU A 163 -20.44 3.79 -5.91
N TYR A 164 -20.48 3.24 -7.13
CA TYR A 164 -19.53 2.22 -7.56
C TYR A 164 -18.07 2.70 -7.49
N ALA A 165 -17.81 3.94 -7.87
CA ALA A 165 -16.48 4.54 -7.78
C ALA A 165 -15.94 4.58 -6.35
N GLN A 166 -16.78 4.95 -5.39
CA GLN A 166 -16.44 4.94 -3.98
C GLN A 166 -16.26 3.51 -3.46
N ALA A 167 -17.15 2.61 -3.84
CA ALA A 167 -17.10 1.22 -3.44
C ALA A 167 -15.82 0.52 -3.93
N ALA A 168 -15.33 0.85 -5.13
CA ALA A 168 -14.09 0.31 -5.67
C ALA A 168 -12.88 0.70 -4.80
N ARG A 169 -12.79 1.96 -4.34
CA ARG A 169 -11.72 2.39 -3.42
C ARG A 169 -11.82 1.72 -2.06
N TRP A 170 -13.01 1.67 -1.48
CA TRP A 170 -13.23 1.04 -0.18
C TRP A 170 -13.07 -0.47 -0.20
N LEU A 171 -13.30 -1.13 -1.34
CA LEU A 171 -13.01 -2.56 -1.53
C LEU A 171 -11.53 -2.86 -1.32
N LEU A 172 -10.65 -2.04 -1.91
CA LEU A 172 -9.20 -2.16 -1.71
C LEU A 172 -8.82 -1.90 -0.25
N TYR A 173 -9.40 -0.86 0.36
CA TYR A 173 -9.16 -0.53 1.77
C TYR A 173 -9.54 -1.69 2.70
N VAL A 174 -10.74 -2.29 2.54
CA VAL A 174 -11.18 -3.39 3.41
C VAL A 174 -10.27 -4.60 3.26
N ASN A 175 -9.88 -4.97 2.04
CA ASN A 175 -8.90 -6.04 1.87
C ASN A 175 -7.58 -5.75 2.62
N ALA A 176 -7.15 -4.49 2.63
CA ALA A 176 -5.88 -4.05 3.19
C ALA A 176 -5.92 -3.92 4.72
N TYR A 177 -6.97 -3.35 5.28
CA TYR A 177 -7.01 -2.88 6.68
C TYR A 177 -8.15 -3.46 7.53
N ASP A 178 -8.99 -4.35 7.01
CA ASP A 178 -10.09 -4.92 7.80
C ASP A 178 -9.62 -5.45 9.16
N ASP A 179 -10.44 -5.22 10.17
CA ASP A 179 -10.18 -5.53 11.57
C ASP A 179 -10.35 -7.05 11.91
N THR A 180 -10.28 -7.38 13.19
CA THR A 180 -10.48 -8.75 13.69
C THR A 180 -11.93 -9.10 13.99
N SER A 181 -12.91 -8.29 13.55
CA SER A 181 -14.34 -8.63 13.72
C SER A 181 -14.63 -10.02 13.18
N SER A 182 -15.71 -10.62 13.71
CA SER A 182 -16.07 -11.99 13.43
C SER A 182 -16.22 -12.28 11.92
N LYS A 183 -15.44 -13.22 11.45
CA LYS A 183 -15.51 -13.79 10.11
C LYS A 183 -15.07 -15.25 10.11
N PRO A 184 -15.58 -16.09 9.20
CA PRO A 184 -15.17 -17.48 9.08
C PRO A 184 -13.65 -17.60 8.90
N LYS A 185 -13.01 -18.46 9.68
CA LYS A 185 -11.54 -18.64 9.69
C LYS A 185 -11.04 -19.84 8.89
N GLY A 186 -11.92 -20.74 8.52
CA GLY A 186 -11.55 -22.03 7.95
C GLY A 186 -11.20 -23.08 9.03
N LYS A 187 -11.41 -24.34 8.70
CA LYS A 187 -11.15 -25.48 9.61
C LYS A 187 -9.64 -25.64 9.83
N GLY A 188 -9.22 -25.69 11.10
CA GLY A 188 -7.81 -25.87 11.45
C GLY A 188 -6.90 -24.67 11.27
N LEU A 189 -7.40 -23.56 10.74
CA LEU A 189 -6.60 -22.35 10.51
C LEU A 189 -6.72 -21.35 11.69
N PRO A 190 -5.69 -20.52 11.91
CA PRO A 190 -5.74 -19.45 12.91
C PRO A 190 -6.79 -18.40 12.53
N SER A 191 -7.21 -17.58 13.49
CA SER A 191 -8.07 -16.41 13.18
C SER A 191 -7.41 -15.50 12.13
N PRO A 192 -8.18 -14.87 11.22
CA PRO A 192 -7.61 -14.08 10.12
C PRO A 192 -6.72 -12.92 10.56
N GLY A 193 -6.91 -12.39 11.76
CA GLY A 193 -6.21 -11.17 12.19
C GLY A 193 -6.68 -9.96 11.38
N VAL A 194 -5.92 -8.88 11.40
CA VAL A 194 -6.16 -7.71 10.55
C VAL A 194 -5.70 -7.97 9.11
N GLY A 195 -6.18 -7.15 8.17
CA GLY A 195 -5.70 -7.13 6.79
C GLY A 195 -4.19 -6.95 6.71
N TRP A 196 -3.60 -7.26 5.54
CA TRP A 196 -2.14 -7.28 5.41
C TRP A 196 -1.50 -5.93 5.76
N LEU A 197 -2.01 -4.83 5.21
CA LEU A 197 -1.45 -3.49 5.45
C LEU A 197 -1.64 -3.04 6.90
N GLY A 198 -2.70 -3.50 7.55
CA GLY A 198 -2.92 -3.27 8.98
C GLY A 198 -1.89 -3.89 9.92
N LYS A 199 -0.99 -4.75 9.41
CA LYS A 199 0.15 -5.32 10.16
C LYS A 199 1.43 -4.52 10.00
N LEU A 200 1.47 -3.58 9.05
CA LEU A 200 2.66 -2.88 8.58
C LEU A 200 2.76 -1.48 9.19
N GLY A 201 3.95 -0.95 9.26
CA GLY A 201 4.21 0.47 9.39
C GLY A 201 4.59 1.02 8.03
N LEU A 202 3.57 1.42 7.29
CA LEU A 202 3.72 1.79 5.89
C LEU A 202 4.54 3.07 5.72
N ILE A 203 5.39 3.08 4.72
CA ILE A 203 6.21 4.22 4.31
C ILE A 203 6.29 4.26 2.79
N GLU A 204 6.19 5.47 2.24
CA GLU A 204 6.39 5.76 0.83
C GLU A 204 7.29 6.96 0.62
N ALA A 205 7.97 7.00 -0.51
CA ALA A 205 8.70 8.18 -0.98
C ALA A 205 7.78 9.03 -1.85
N VAL A 206 7.70 10.33 -1.56
CA VAL A 206 6.78 11.27 -2.24
C VAL A 206 7.56 12.16 -3.20
N GLY A 207 7.14 12.20 -4.46
CA GLY A 207 7.69 13.07 -5.51
C GLY A 207 6.99 14.43 -5.60
N GLU A 208 7.34 15.19 -6.62
CA GLU A 208 6.71 16.48 -6.94
C GLU A 208 5.34 16.31 -7.60
N ASN A 209 5.12 15.16 -8.24
CA ASN A 209 3.87 14.74 -8.84
C ASN A 209 3.68 13.22 -8.67
N LEU A 210 2.50 12.71 -9.02
CA LEU A 210 2.15 11.30 -8.85
C LEU A 210 3.06 10.37 -9.67
N PHE A 211 3.49 10.77 -10.87
CA PHE A 211 4.45 10.00 -11.65
C PHE A 211 5.77 9.78 -10.89
N GLN A 212 6.33 10.86 -10.31
CA GLN A 212 7.55 10.75 -9.50
C GLN A 212 7.31 9.92 -8.25
N THR A 213 6.17 10.08 -7.58
CA THR A 213 5.78 9.26 -6.42
C THR A 213 5.74 7.79 -6.81
N LEU A 214 5.08 7.43 -7.90
CA LEU A 214 5.01 6.05 -8.40
C LEU A 214 6.41 5.50 -8.71
N LEU A 215 7.26 6.26 -9.40
CA LEU A 215 8.62 5.80 -9.73
C LEU A 215 9.51 5.64 -8.49
N LEU A 216 9.45 6.58 -7.55
CA LEU A 216 10.24 6.47 -6.30
C LEU A 216 9.89 5.21 -5.52
N ASN A 217 8.64 4.72 -5.63
CA ASN A 217 8.15 3.51 -4.99
C ASN A 217 8.20 2.27 -5.87
N LEU A 218 8.57 2.39 -7.14
CA LEU A 218 8.78 1.28 -8.06
C LEU A 218 10.13 0.61 -7.80
N THR A 219 10.17 -0.27 -6.81
CA THR A 219 11.39 -0.96 -6.35
C THR A 219 11.76 -2.11 -7.28
N LEU A 220 12.37 -1.81 -8.42
CA LEU A 220 12.79 -2.81 -9.41
C LEU A 220 13.86 -3.78 -8.89
N LEU A 221 14.46 -3.47 -7.74
CA LEU A 221 15.37 -4.35 -6.99
C LEU A 221 14.90 -4.49 -5.54
N LYS A 222 14.90 -5.71 -5.04
CA LYS A 222 14.65 -6.01 -3.64
C LYS A 222 15.76 -5.41 -2.78
N ASP A 223 15.37 -4.66 -1.73
CA ASP A 223 16.28 -3.94 -0.84
C ASP A 223 17.31 -3.05 -1.60
N GLY A 224 16.94 -2.59 -2.79
CA GLY A 224 17.76 -1.76 -3.67
C GLY A 224 18.94 -2.46 -4.33
N ARG A 225 19.13 -3.76 -4.15
CA ARG A 225 20.37 -4.48 -4.58
C ARG A 225 20.11 -5.75 -5.35
N ASN A 226 19.16 -6.55 -4.94
CA ASN A 226 18.95 -7.90 -5.44
C ASN A 226 17.83 -7.94 -6.47
N LEU A 227 17.95 -8.83 -7.45
CA LEU A 227 16.84 -9.16 -8.33
C LEU A 227 15.71 -9.80 -7.54
N TRP A 228 14.49 -9.61 -8.01
CA TRP A 228 13.35 -10.38 -7.56
C TRP A 228 13.49 -11.84 -8.02
N GLU A 229 13.14 -12.79 -7.17
CA GLU A 229 13.28 -14.22 -7.45
C GLU A 229 12.19 -14.71 -8.40
N GLY A 230 10.96 -14.24 -8.20
CA GLY A 230 9.78 -14.58 -8.99
C GLY A 230 9.45 -13.58 -10.10
N GLU A 231 8.66 -14.04 -11.06
CA GLU A 231 8.06 -13.18 -12.07
C GLU A 231 6.83 -12.48 -11.47
N ASN A 232 6.66 -11.18 -11.81
CA ASN A 232 5.49 -10.43 -11.39
C ASN A 232 4.21 -11.04 -11.95
N ARG A 233 3.32 -11.51 -11.06
CA ARG A 233 2.02 -12.13 -11.37
C ARG A 233 0.94 -11.54 -10.47
N PRO A 234 0.37 -10.39 -10.83
CA PRO A 234 -0.73 -9.79 -10.07
C PRO A 234 -1.99 -10.66 -10.14
N ILE A 235 -2.93 -10.39 -9.23
CA ILE A 235 -4.14 -11.20 -9.09
C ILE A 235 -4.97 -11.32 -10.38
N TRP A 236 -5.00 -10.27 -11.20
CA TRP A 236 -5.78 -10.27 -12.46
C TRP A 236 -5.15 -11.12 -13.58
N GLU A 237 -3.92 -11.57 -13.44
CA GLU A 237 -3.29 -12.54 -14.36
C GLU A 237 -3.42 -13.99 -13.89
N ARG A 238 -3.96 -14.21 -12.69
CA ARG A 238 -4.14 -15.55 -12.11
C ARG A 238 -5.59 -16.00 -12.21
N GLU A 239 -5.81 -17.31 -12.09
CA GLU A 239 -7.15 -17.81 -11.87
C GLU A 239 -7.71 -17.26 -10.54
N PRO A 240 -9.04 -16.98 -10.48
CA PRO A 240 -9.66 -16.49 -9.26
C PRO A 240 -9.39 -17.42 -8.08
N ASP A 241 -9.09 -16.83 -6.95
CA ASP A 241 -8.93 -17.57 -5.71
C ASP A 241 -10.22 -18.26 -5.32
N LYS A 242 -10.12 -19.37 -4.56
CA LYS A 242 -11.27 -20.05 -3.96
C LYS A 242 -11.70 -19.32 -2.69
N ALA A 243 -12.94 -19.62 -2.24
CA ALA A 243 -13.44 -19.09 -0.97
C ALA A 243 -12.60 -19.55 0.23
N GLU A 244 -12.01 -20.75 0.13
CA GLU A 244 -11.20 -21.30 1.21
C GLU A 244 -9.91 -20.51 1.39
N ARG A 245 -9.73 -20.10 2.63
CA ARG A 245 -8.51 -19.44 3.11
C ARG A 245 -7.39 -20.47 3.24
N GLN A 246 -6.17 -20.10 2.87
CA GLN A 246 -5.01 -20.96 3.00
C GLN A 246 -3.78 -20.18 3.47
N GLU A 247 -2.84 -20.89 4.08
CA GLU A 247 -1.49 -20.40 4.27
C GLU A 247 -0.72 -20.59 2.96
N ILE A 248 -0.15 -19.50 2.46
CA ILE A 248 0.60 -19.47 1.20
C ILE A 248 2.09 -19.29 1.46
N ALA A 249 2.91 -19.63 0.48
CA ALA A 249 4.31 -19.21 0.47
C ALA A 249 4.38 -17.67 0.43
N VAL A 250 5.43 -17.12 1.03
CA VAL A 250 5.68 -15.66 0.94
C VAL A 250 5.89 -15.31 -0.53
N PRO A 251 5.16 -14.30 -1.07
CA PRO A 251 5.38 -13.86 -2.44
C PRO A 251 6.85 -13.48 -2.68
N ASP A 252 7.40 -13.93 -3.78
CA ASP A 252 8.79 -13.71 -4.19
C ASP A 252 8.94 -12.57 -5.22
N ASN A 253 7.83 -11.87 -5.50
CA ASN A 253 7.73 -10.74 -6.41
C ASN A 253 6.79 -9.67 -5.87
N GLN A 254 6.94 -8.44 -6.38
CA GLN A 254 6.15 -7.31 -5.87
C GLN A 254 4.69 -7.35 -6.30
N ALA A 255 4.39 -7.68 -7.55
CA ALA A 255 3.01 -7.61 -8.03
C ALA A 255 2.09 -8.58 -7.26
N GLU A 256 2.55 -9.77 -6.92
CA GLU A 256 1.80 -10.72 -6.11
C GLU A 256 1.62 -10.21 -4.67
N LEU A 257 2.69 -9.68 -4.05
CA LEU A 257 2.61 -9.13 -2.70
C LEU A 257 1.68 -7.91 -2.62
N LEU A 258 1.78 -6.99 -3.58
CA LEU A 258 0.96 -5.78 -3.64
C LEU A 258 -0.52 -6.06 -3.92
N THR A 259 -0.83 -7.23 -4.51
CA THR A 259 -2.19 -7.67 -4.81
C THR A 259 -2.66 -8.83 -3.92
N LEU A 260 -2.03 -9.04 -2.77
CA LEU A 260 -2.40 -10.10 -1.82
C LEU A 260 -3.85 -9.94 -1.35
N GLN A 261 -4.66 -10.94 -1.57
CA GLN A 261 -6.04 -10.99 -1.05
C GLN A 261 -6.09 -11.55 0.36
N SER A 262 -5.77 -10.72 1.35
CA SER A 262 -5.89 -11.08 2.77
C SER A 262 -7.35 -11.18 3.25
N ARG A 263 -8.28 -10.83 2.39
CA ARG A 263 -9.73 -10.99 2.54
C ARG A 263 -10.34 -11.55 1.26
N ARG A 264 -11.41 -12.34 1.42
CA ARG A 264 -12.31 -12.75 0.34
C ARG A 264 -13.55 -11.89 0.45
N LEU A 265 -13.82 -11.07 -0.54
CA LEU A 265 -14.86 -10.05 -0.55
C LEU A 265 -15.85 -10.31 -1.67
N LEU A 266 -17.10 -9.92 -1.47
CA LEU A 266 -18.11 -9.81 -2.52
C LEU A 266 -19.02 -8.64 -2.18
N LEU A 267 -19.06 -7.62 -3.02
CA LEU A 267 -19.94 -6.46 -2.89
C LEU A 267 -21.40 -6.87 -3.09
N LYS A 268 -22.27 -6.33 -2.26
CA LYS A 268 -23.71 -6.47 -2.38
C LYS A 268 -24.28 -5.17 -2.93
N ARG A 269 -24.97 -5.27 -4.06
CA ARG A 269 -25.59 -4.11 -4.69
C ARG A 269 -27.12 -4.20 -4.66
N ASP A 270 -27.75 -3.04 -4.62
CA ASP A 270 -29.16 -2.84 -4.86
C ASP A 270 -29.29 -1.73 -5.92
N HIS A 271 -29.90 -2.06 -7.07
CA HIS A 271 -29.92 -1.23 -8.25
C HIS A 271 -28.50 -0.78 -8.67
N ASP A 272 -28.24 0.52 -8.67
CA ASP A 272 -27.00 1.19 -9.06
C ASP A 272 -26.11 1.58 -7.88
N LYS A 273 -26.40 1.08 -6.67
CA LYS A 273 -25.66 1.37 -5.43
C LYS A 273 -25.10 0.11 -4.77
N VAL A 274 -24.01 0.29 -4.07
CA VAL A 274 -23.48 -0.74 -3.15
C VAL A 274 -24.07 -0.51 -1.77
N VAL A 275 -24.75 -1.52 -1.23
CA VAL A 275 -25.46 -1.47 0.06
C VAL A 275 -24.78 -2.28 1.16
N GLY A 276 -23.72 -3.02 0.81
CA GLY A 276 -22.99 -3.86 1.75
C GLY A 276 -22.02 -4.80 1.05
N TYR A 277 -21.53 -5.77 1.80
CA TYR A 277 -20.59 -6.77 1.28
C TYR A 277 -20.57 -8.03 2.14
N TYR A 278 -20.11 -9.13 1.54
CA TYR A 278 -19.80 -10.38 2.24
C TYR A 278 -18.29 -10.48 2.44
N LEU A 279 -17.87 -11.06 3.56
CA LEU A 279 -16.48 -11.12 3.98
C LEU A 279 -16.10 -12.48 4.54
N LEU A 280 -15.00 -13.04 4.02
CA LEU A 280 -14.28 -14.19 4.57
C LEU A 280 -12.82 -13.79 4.86
N GLY A 281 -12.14 -14.57 5.72
CA GLY A 281 -10.69 -14.51 5.81
C GLY A 281 -10.06 -14.88 4.47
N GLY A 282 -8.99 -14.20 4.09
CA GLY A 282 -8.22 -14.49 2.87
C GLY A 282 -6.89 -15.17 3.18
N ASP A 283 -6.03 -15.26 2.18
CA ASP A 283 -4.73 -15.90 2.29
C ASP A 283 -3.78 -15.16 3.22
N PHE A 284 -2.85 -15.89 3.78
CA PHE A 284 -1.89 -15.35 4.73
C PHE A 284 -0.58 -16.12 4.68
N PHE A 285 0.45 -15.50 5.18
CA PHE A 285 1.76 -16.09 5.46
C PHE A 285 2.32 -15.52 6.77
N ASP A 286 3.37 -16.12 7.31
CA ASP A 286 4.00 -15.61 8.53
C ASP A 286 4.66 -14.24 8.25
N LYS A 287 4.15 -13.19 8.91
CA LYS A 287 4.68 -11.83 8.79
C LYS A 287 6.17 -11.71 9.15
N ASN A 288 6.70 -12.64 9.95
CA ASN A 288 8.11 -12.66 10.31
C ASN A 288 9.00 -13.08 9.13
N LEU A 289 8.42 -13.64 8.06
CA LEU A 289 9.11 -13.99 6.83
C LEU A 289 8.92 -12.96 5.71
N ALA A 290 8.21 -11.85 5.99
CA ALA A 290 7.76 -10.86 5.00
C ALA A 290 8.88 -9.95 4.46
N TYR A 291 10.09 -10.46 4.30
CA TYR A 291 11.25 -9.67 3.81
C TYR A 291 11.11 -9.18 2.35
N ALA A 292 10.10 -9.66 1.61
CA ALA A 292 9.72 -9.12 0.32
C ALA A 292 9.01 -7.75 0.43
N GLU A 293 8.45 -7.41 1.60
CA GLU A 293 7.77 -6.13 1.79
C GLU A 293 8.77 -4.97 1.83
N GLN A 294 8.67 -4.08 0.85
CA GLN A 294 9.61 -2.96 0.70
C GLN A 294 9.10 -1.68 1.39
N MET A 295 7.79 -1.58 1.60
CA MET A 295 7.12 -0.37 2.07
C MET A 295 6.75 -0.46 3.56
N THR A 296 7.60 -1.04 4.39
CA THR A 296 7.33 -1.16 5.85
C THR A 296 8.56 -0.85 6.69
N VAL A 297 8.33 -0.32 7.88
CA VAL A 297 9.37 -0.24 8.91
C VAL A 297 9.43 -1.53 9.70
N TRP A 298 10.59 -1.79 10.30
CA TRP A 298 10.91 -3.06 10.95
C TRP A 298 11.23 -2.87 12.43
N ARG A 299 11.05 -3.93 13.21
CA ARG A 299 11.62 -4.09 14.55
C ARG A 299 12.35 -5.40 14.66
N GLN A 300 13.44 -5.40 15.39
CA GLN A 300 14.15 -6.61 15.75
C GLN A 300 13.40 -7.36 16.87
N VAL A 301 13.31 -8.67 16.73
CA VAL A 301 12.72 -9.57 17.73
C VAL A 301 13.74 -10.65 18.04
N LYS A 302 13.90 -10.93 19.35
CA LYS A 302 14.72 -12.03 19.84
C LYS A 302 13.81 -13.10 20.43
N GLU A 303 13.87 -14.30 19.86
CA GLU A 303 13.16 -15.48 20.35
C GLU A 303 14.17 -16.60 20.58
N LYS A 304 14.40 -16.97 21.84
CA LYS A 304 15.44 -17.94 22.23
C LYS A 304 16.80 -17.55 21.63
N ASP A 305 17.32 -18.39 20.72
CA ASP A 305 18.63 -18.19 20.07
C ASP A 305 18.53 -17.56 18.67
N ARG A 306 17.35 -17.08 18.27
CA ARG A 306 17.13 -16.48 16.96
C ARG A 306 16.81 -14.99 17.08
N THR A 307 17.46 -14.21 16.22
CA THR A 307 17.18 -12.79 16.04
C THR A 307 16.66 -12.61 14.62
N PHE A 308 15.52 -11.95 14.47
CA PHE A 308 14.92 -11.67 13.16
C PHE A 308 14.18 -10.33 13.19
N PHE A 309 13.80 -9.85 12.02
CA PHE A 309 13.02 -8.63 11.88
C PHE A 309 11.56 -8.95 11.55
N THR A 310 10.64 -8.22 12.15
CA THR A 310 9.22 -8.28 11.84
C THR A 310 8.70 -6.88 11.54
N PRO A 311 7.69 -6.71 10.65
CA PRO A 311 7.05 -5.43 10.44
C PRO A 311 6.58 -4.80 11.76
N ARG A 312 6.73 -3.49 11.89
CA ARG A 312 6.30 -2.71 13.05
C ARG A 312 5.31 -1.65 12.61
N ARG A 313 4.13 -1.58 13.21
CA ARG A 313 3.19 -0.48 13.03
C ARG A 313 3.80 0.82 13.55
N HIS A 314 3.41 1.94 12.96
CA HIS A 314 3.73 3.26 13.51
C HIS A 314 2.96 3.48 14.83
N ASP A 315 3.56 4.25 15.70
CA ASP A 315 2.96 4.71 16.95
C ASP A 315 2.45 6.14 16.73
N PRO A 316 1.12 6.40 16.76
CA PRO A 316 0.56 7.72 16.55
C PRO A 316 1.02 8.77 17.55
N SER A 317 1.49 8.34 18.74
CA SER A 317 2.08 9.25 19.74
C SER A 317 3.49 9.72 19.39
N ARG A 318 4.13 9.09 18.39
CA ARG A 318 5.50 9.37 17.96
C ARG A 318 5.50 9.89 16.53
N GLN A 319 5.79 11.16 16.35
CA GLN A 319 6.02 11.76 15.05
C GLN A 319 7.20 11.10 14.32
N MET A 320 7.16 11.10 12.99
CA MET A 320 8.12 10.40 12.13
C MET A 320 9.58 10.77 12.40
N TRP A 321 9.87 12.04 12.74
CA TRP A 321 11.22 12.49 13.02
C TRP A 321 11.86 11.78 14.23
N ARG A 322 11.06 11.36 15.22
CA ARG A 322 11.54 10.59 16.39
C ARG A 322 11.99 9.17 16.02
N ASP A 323 11.43 8.63 14.94
CA ASP A 323 11.79 7.31 14.41
C ASP A 323 12.88 7.37 13.32
N PHE A 324 13.49 8.55 13.09
CA PHE A 324 14.50 8.78 12.05
C PHE A 324 15.60 7.70 12.05
N GLY A 325 16.09 7.32 13.22
CA GLY A 325 17.14 6.31 13.37
C GLY A 325 16.71 4.92 12.88
N ASN A 326 15.48 4.51 13.18
CA ASN A 326 14.97 3.20 12.80
C ASN A 326 14.55 3.10 11.33
N ILE A 327 14.24 4.25 10.72
CA ILE A 327 13.76 4.32 9.33
C ILE A 327 14.91 4.57 8.35
N PHE A 328 15.80 5.50 8.67
CA PHE A 328 16.73 6.06 7.69
C PHE A 328 18.20 5.74 7.96
N VAL A 329 18.59 5.40 9.19
CA VAL A 329 19.99 5.20 9.54
C VAL A 329 20.38 3.73 9.45
N ASP A 330 21.51 3.47 8.80
CA ASP A 330 22.12 2.16 8.79
C ASP A 330 22.89 1.94 10.11
N GLN A 331 22.32 1.13 11.00
CA GLN A 331 22.92 0.77 12.29
C GLN A 331 23.44 -0.70 12.29
N GLY A 332 23.81 -1.19 11.12
CA GLY A 332 24.33 -2.54 10.95
C GLY A 332 23.27 -3.63 11.20
N GLU A 333 23.65 -4.69 11.92
CA GLU A 333 22.78 -5.85 12.17
C GLU A 333 21.59 -5.57 13.11
N ASN A 334 21.56 -4.40 13.77
CA ASN A 334 20.54 -4.06 14.74
C ASN A 334 19.31 -3.39 14.14
N VAL A 335 19.40 -2.86 12.94
CA VAL A 335 18.31 -2.16 12.24
C VAL A 335 18.20 -2.65 10.80
N ARG A 336 16.98 -2.96 10.39
CA ARG A 336 16.63 -3.20 8.99
C ARG A 336 15.92 -1.96 8.44
N LYS A 337 16.53 -1.30 7.47
CA LYS A 337 15.87 -0.20 6.75
C LYS A 337 14.69 -0.71 5.92
N PRO A 338 13.62 0.09 5.74
CA PRO A 338 12.62 -0.17 4.71
C PRO A 338 13.27 -0.34 3.34
N GLY A 339 12.80 -1.31 2.56
CA GLY A 339 13.36 -1.57 1.23
C GLY A 339 13.28 -0.34 0.31
N ILE A 340 12.21 0.46 0.44
CA ILE A 340 12.04 1.70 -0.31
C ILE A 340 13.12 2.75 0.01
N VAL A 341 13.58 2.83 1.25
CA VAL A 341 14.68 3.73 1.64
C VAL A 341 16.00 3.24 1.01
N SER A 342 16.25 1.92 1.06
CA SER A 342 17.41 1.32 0.41
C SER A 342 17.38 1.47 -1.11
N TRP A 343 16.19 1.40 -1.70
CA TRP A 343 15.97 1.66 -3.12
C TRP A 343 16.26 3.12 -3.48
N TYR A 344 15.77 4.06 -2.67
CA TYR A 344 16.09 5.48 -2.86
C TYR A 344 17.60 5.75 -2.82
N ASP A 345 18.33 5.14 -1.89
CA ASP A 345 19.81 5.27 -1.83
C ASP A 345 20.44 4.82 -3.16
N THR A 346 19.95 3.73 -3.71
CA THR A 346 20.46 3.17 -4.97
C THR A 346 20.22 4.10 -6.15
N ILE A 347 18.99 4.59 -6.32
CA ILE A 347 18.65 5.49 -7.43
C ILE A 347 19.27 6.88 -7.26
N ALA A 348 19.40 7.39 -6.04
CA ALA A 348 20.07 8.66 -5.78
C ALA A 348 21.55 8.62 -6.16
N MET A 349 22.23 7.49 -5.92
CA MET A 349 23.60 7.27 -6.41
C MET A 349 23.64 7.17 -7.94
N GLU A 350 22.76 6.44 -8.57
CA GLU A 350 22.69 6.29 -10.04
C GLU A 350 22.45 7.65 -10.74
N MET A 351 21.58 8.48 -10.15
CA MET A 351 21.21 9.80 -10.68
C MET A 351 22.14 10.92 -10.22
N HIS A 352 23.15 10.65 -9.40
CA HIS A 352 24.05 11.64 -8.80
C HIS A 352 23.32 12.75 -8.02
N TRP A 353 22.21 12.43 -7.35
CA TRP A 353 21.42 13.38 -6.56
C TRP A 353 22.13 13.72 -5.24
N LYS A 354 22.94 14.78 -5.22
CA LYS A 354 23.68 15.19 -4.02
C LYS A 354 22.86 16.09 -3.09
N LYS A 355 22.02 16.96 -3.62
CA LYS A 355 21.28 17.99 -2.85
C LYS A 355 19.77 18.00 -3.18
N LYS A 356 19.23 16.89 -3.65
CA LYS A 356 17.80 16.80 -3.90
C LYS A 356 17.10 16.55 -2.57
N ALA A 357 16.11 17.39 -2.24
CA ALA A 357 15.22 17.12 -1.13
C ALA A 357 14.35 15.89 -1.45
N ILE A 358 14.12 15.06 -0.44
CA ILE A 358 13.20 13.93 -0.51
C ILE A 358 12.19 14.05 0.62
N ARG A 359 10.95 13.72 0.33
CA ARG A 359 9.88 13.55 1.32
C ARG A 359 9.56 12.08 1.44
N PHE A 360 9.47 11.61 2.66
CA PHE A 360 8.83 10.33 2.97
C PHE A 360 7.53 10.59 3.74
N ARG A 361 6.52 9.81 3.46
CA ARG A 361 5.22 9.82 4.17
C ARG A 361 5.00 8.46 4.81
N ILE A 362 4.52 8.46 6.03
CA ILE A 362 4.10 7.26 6.74
C ILE A 362 2.59 7.27 6.88
N VAL A 363 2.00 6.07 6.79
CA VAL A 363 0.56 5.87 6.91
C VAL A 363 0.31 4.67 7.81
N SER A 364 -0.64 4.77 8.73
CA SER A 364 -0.98 3.70 9.65
C SER A 364 -2.41 3.80 10.13
N VAL A 365 -2.97 2.63 10.45
CA VAL A 365 -4.26 2.49 11.11
C VAL A 365 -4.01 2.08 12.57
N GLN A 366 -4.63 2.78 13.49
CA GLN A 366 -4.66 2.41 14.89
C GLN A 366 -5.89 1.55 15.18
N TYR A 367 -5.65 0.34 15.63
CA TYR A 367 -6.73 -0.54 16.07
C TYR A 367 -6.96 -0.44 17.58
N GLY A 368 -8.19 -0.69 17.98
CA GLY A 368 -8.57 -0.85 19.39
C GLY A 368 -8.05 -2.16 20.00
N ASP A 369 -8.54 -2.49 21.20
CA ASP A 369 -8.13 -3.71 21.90
C ASP A 369 -8.30 -4.94 21.00
N LYS A 370 -7.27 -5.81 20.97
CA LYS A 370 -7.20 -7.04 20.15
C LYS A 370 -7.42 -6.80 18.66
N ASP A 371 -7.12 -5.61 18.19
CA ASP A 371 -7.35 -5.20 16.79
C ASP A 371 -8.82 -5.33 16.34
N PHE A 372 -9.78 -5.22 17.24
CA PHE A 372 -11.18 -5.52 16.96
C PHE A 372 -11.89 -4.48 16.07
N PHE A 373 -11.41 -3.26 16.03
CA PHE A 373 -11.95 -2.19 15.18
C PHE A 373 -10.88 -1.14 14.93
N VAL A 374 -11.04 -0.40 13.85
CA VAL A 374 -10.22 0.77 13.58
C VAL A 374 -10.64 1.88 14.54
N ASN A 375 -9.70 2.36 15.33
CA ASN A 375 -9.90 3.39 16.33
C ASN A 375 -9.56 4.78 15.81
N ASP A 376 -8.47 4.84 15.04
CA ASP A 376 -7.94 6.07 14.48
C ASP A 376 -7.07 5.77 13.26
N THR A 377 -6.76 6.81 12.49
CA THR A 377 -5.82 6.77 11.38
C THR A 377 -4.71 7.79 11.62
N PHE A 378 -3.54 7.52 11.08
CA PHE A 378 -2.37 8.35 11.32
C PHE A 378 -1.54 8.48 10.05
N SER A 379 -1.24 9.71 9.68
CA SER A 379 -0.25 10.01 8.64
C SER A 379 0.68 11.12 9.10
N ASP A 380 1.95 11.00 8.73
CA ASP A 380 2.96 12.01 8.99
C ASP A 380 3.99 12.02 7.86
N SER A 381 4.71 13.10 7.69
CA SER A 381 5.73 13.20 6.64
C SER A 381 6.97 13.94 7.12
N LEU A 382 8.11 13.52 6.58
CA LEU A 382 9.40 14.13 6.86
C LEU A 382 10.13 14.46 5.54
N THR A 383 10.53 15.72 5.40
CA THR A 383 11.30 16.20 4.24
C THR A 383 12.71 16.58 4.69
N PHE A 384 13.71 16.05 4.01
CA PHE A 384 15.11 16.36 4.28
C PHE A 384 15.97 16.24 3.02
N GLN A 385 17.24 16.68 3.09
CA GLN A 385 18.16 16.52 1.98
C GLN A 385 18.55 15.05 1.83
N GLY A 386 18.37 14.49 0.63
CA GLY A 386 18.61 13.07 0.35
C GLY A 386 20.03 12.61 0.65
N GLU A 387 21.00 13.51 0.65
CA GLU A 387 22.38 13.18 1.03
C GLU A 387 22.52 12.67 2.48
N LEU A 388 21.56 12.98 3.36
CA LEU A 388 21.53 12.44 4.73
C LEU A 388 21.39 10.90 4.77
N LEU A 389 20.89 10.29 3.71
CA LEU A 389 20.78 8.83 3.60
C LEU A 389 22.10 8.17 3.21
N LEU A 390 23.04 8.93 2.63
CA LEU A 390 24.31 8.40 2.14
C LEU A 390 25.27 8.10 3.29
N GLN A 391 26.13 7.10 3.11
CA GLN A 391 27.14 6.72 4.11
C GLN A 391 28.10 7.86 4.50
N MET A 392 28.31 8.82 3.58
CA MET A 392 29.16 10.00 3.84
C MET A 392 28.59 10.93 4.91
N SER A 393 27.31 10.82 5.24
CA SER A 393 26.61 11.70 6.18
C SER A 393 26.49 11.13 7.60
N ARG A 394 27.26 10.11 7.96
CA ARG A 394 27.20 9.46 9.29
C ARG A 394 27.33 10.42 10.46
N SER A 395 28.18 11.44 10.34
CA SER A 395 28.33 12.45 11.42
C SER A 395 27.04 13.25 11.63
N TRP A 396 26.36 13.63 10.56
CA TRP A 396 25.07 14.31 10.61
C TRP A 396 23.97 13.39 11.17
N GLN A 397 23.94 12.14 10.73
CA GLN A 397 23.01 11.15 11.25
C GLN A 397 23.21 10.97 12.77
N THR A 398 24.45 10.84 13.23
CA THR A 398 24.77 10.75 14.67
C THR A 398 24.34 12.00 15.43
N GLY A 399 24.54 13.18 14.85
CA GLY A 399 24.07 14.45 15.43
C GLY A 399 22.56 14.47 15.60
N ILE A 400 21.80 14.10 14.56
CA ILE A 400 20.33 14.01 14.59
C ILE A 400 19.87 13.03 15.69
N LEU A 401 20.46 11.84 15.76
CA LEU A 401 20.11 10.84 16.77
C LEU A 401 20.37 11.33 18.20
N ASN A 402 21.46 12.08 18.42
CA ASN A 402 21.75 12.66 19.71
C ASN A 402 20.73 13.73 20.11
N GLU A 403 20.31 14.58 19.17
CA GLU A 403 19.29 15.60 19.45
C GLU A 403 17.92 14.97 19.70
N ILE A 404 17.53 13.93 18.97
CA ILE A 404 16.30 13.16 19.23
C ILE A 404 16.33 12.60 20.66
N ARG A 405 17.44 11.98 21.06
CA ARG A 405 17.60 11.43 22.43
C ARG A 405 17.46 12.52 23.48
N LYS A 406 18.09 13.69 23.31
CA LYS A 406 17.96 14.81 24.25
C LYS A 406 16.50 15.30 24.36
N CYS A 407 15.76 15.34 23.25
CA CYS A 407 14.34 15.68 23.27
C CYS A 407 13.54 14.67 24.07
N ASP A 408 13.78 13.37 23.87
CA ASP A 408 13.09 12.30 24.63
C ASP A 408 13.44 12.37 26.13
N GLU A 409 14.72 12.51 26.49
CA GLU A 409 15.18 12.68 27.87
C GLU A 409 14.56 13.92 28.56
N SER A 410 14.45 15.03 27.82
CA SER A 410 13.80 16.25 28.31
C SER A 410 12.30 16.06 28.56
N ALA A 411 11.62 15.37 27.64
CA ALA A 411 10.20 15.06 27.79
C ALA A 411 9.93 14.14 29.00
N GLU A 412 10.78 13.13 29.21
CA GLU A 412 10.72 12.23 30.37
C GLU A 412 10.97 12.97 31.70
N ALA A 413 11.96 13.90 31.69
CA ALA A 413 12.23 14.72 32.86
C ALA A 413 11.06 15.62 33.24
N VAL A 414 10.38 16.25 32.24
CA VAL A 414 9.16 17.02 32.50
C VAL A 414 8.03 16.13 32.98
N GLY A 415 7.85 14.94 32.36
CA GLY A 415 6.85 13.98 32.80
C GLY A 415 7.02 13.52 34.24
N SER A 416 8.28 13.36 34.71
CA SER A 416 8.57 12.96 36.10
C SER A 416 8.31 14.06 37.13
N LEU A 417 8.15 15.34 36.71
CA LEU A 417 7.78 16.45 37.60
C LEU A 417 6.27 16.53 37.89
N VAL A 418 5.46 15.81 37.08
CA VAL A 418 3.98 15.87 37.16
C VAL A 418 3.41 14.73 37.98
N VAL A 419 4.24 13.73 38.33
CA VAL A 419 3.91 12.61 39.20
C VAL A 419 4.39 12.92 40.63
#